data_dfa240b5094471d59eace5eceebcddbc
#
_entry.id   dfa240b5094471d59eace5eceebcddbc
#
_cell.length_a   1.000
_cell.length_b   1.000
_cell.length_c   1.000
_cell.angle_alpha   90.00
_cell.angle_beta   90.00
_cell.angle_gamma   90.00
#
_symmetry.space_group_name_H-M   'P 1'
#
loop_
_entity.id
_entity.type
_entity.pdbx_description
1 polymer ?
#
loop_
_entity_poly.entity_id
_entity_poly.type
_entity_poly.pdbx_seq_one_letter_code
_entity_poly.pdbx_strand_id
1 'polypeptide(L)'
;MTIPADFDRVPAALRDRAQWLVWRFEEKDGEPKPRKMPYYAGGGRRVGTQGSDADRRRLVTFDRAIAASASGAFAGIGFAFLPGDGLIGIDLDNVIDLDTGEIQERAAGIIKACGSYTEFSPSGRGVHIYSAGQTHSHKSNEIGVEVFCGRQFFTVTGRPYPGSVDQVTSVREDVVEHLHRVIDAARGRPTATAVPVRPHGQFADRDRVESALGHVSPDIGYNDWIAIGMALYDGLGEGVGLSVWDYWSSRGAKYAGRSSLEAHWRSFGKGRPTRSRSEE
;
A
#
# COMPACT_ATOMS: atom_id res chain seq x y z
N MET A 1 22.30 -12.34 -2.92
CA MET A 1 23.34 -11.31 -2.79
C MET A 1 22.62 -9.98 -2.73
N THR A 2 23.02 -9.04 -1.88
CA THR A 2 22.44 -7.69 -1.80
C THR A 2 23.41 -6.70 -2.43
N ILE A 3 22.89 -5.70 -3.16
CA ILE A 3 23.74 -4.62 -3.67
C ILE A 3 24.20 -3.72 -2.50
N PRO A 4 25.43 -3.15 -2.57
CA PRO A 4 25.92 -2.22 -1.55
C PRO A 4 25.03 -0.97 -1.50
N ALA A 5 24.77 -0.45 -0.30
CA ALA A 5 24.00 0.77 -0.13
C ALA A 5 24.87 2.03 -0.34
N ASP A 6 24.21 3.12 -0.77
CA ASP A 6 24.79 4.46 -0.94
C ASP A 6 23.79 5.50 -0.41
N PHE A 7 23.74 5.65 0.90
CA PHE A 7 22.71 6.43 1.58
C PHE A 7 22.79 7.95 1.34
N ASP A 8 23.91 8.45 0.82
CA ASP A 8 24.07 9.89 0.50
C ASP A 8 23.17 10.32 -0.66
N ARG A 9 22.72 9.36 -1.47
CA ARG A 9 21.85 9.60 -2.62
C ARG A 9 20.34 9.56 -2.29
N VAL A 10 19.98 9.28 -1.04
CA VAL A 10 18.57 9.29 -0.60
C VAL A 10 18.06 10.74 -0.59
N PRO A 11 16.90 11.05 -1.21
CA PRO A 11 16.35 12.41 -1.25
C PRO A 11 16.09 13.03 0.13
N ALA A 12 16.32 14.34 0.27
CA ALA A 12 16.03 15.08 1.49
C ALA A 12 14.58 14.93 1.93
N ALA A 13 13.62 14.91 1.01
CA ALA A 13 12.20 14.69 1.29
C ALA A 13 11.88 13.40 2.07
N LEU A 14 12.76 12.41 1.99
CA LEU A 14 12.68 11.19 2.80
C LEU A 14 13.57 11.29 4.05
N ARG A 15 14.82 11.79 3.92
CA ARG A 15 15.76 11.88 5.04
C ARG A 15 15.25 12.74 6.19
N ASP A 16 14.53 13.81 5.89
CA ASP A 16 14.03 14.78 6.88
C ASP A 16 12.85 14.25 7.70
N ARG A 17 12.37 13.03 7.40
CA ARG A 17 11.26 12.42 8.11
C ARG A 17 11.72 11.46 9.20
N ALA A 18 11.03 11.45 10.33
CA ALA A 18 11.24 10.45 11.39
C ALA A 18 10.43 9.17 11.12
N GLN A 19 10.64 8.58 9.92
CA GLN A 19 9.91 7.38 9.44
C GLN A 19 10.86 6.21 9.16
N TRP A 20 12.04 6.21 9.78
CA TRP A 20 13.09 5.24 9.50
C TRP A 20 13.08 4.09 10.51
N LEU A 21 13.50 2.93 10.01
CA LEU A 21 13.64 1.68 10.74
C LEU A 21 14.84 0.91 10.18
N VAL A 22 15.15 -0.23 10.75
CA VAL A 22 16.16 -1.17 10.26
C VAL A 22 15.49 -2.49 9.87
N TRP A 23 16.16 -3.31 9.06
CA TRP A 23 15.63 -4.60 8.68
C TRP A 23 16.72 -5.67 8.62
N ARG A 24 16.31 -6.94 8.75
CA ARG A 24 17.18 -8.09 8.53
C ARG A 24 16.43 -9.22 7.85
N PHE A 25 17.19 -10.17 7.33
CA PHE A 25 16.62 -11.41 6.84
C PHE A 25 16.23 -12.33 8.00
N GLU A 26 15.07 -12.96 7.91
CA GLU A 26 14.62 -14.04 8.79
C GLU A 26 14.13 -15.22 7.96
N GLU A 27 14.62 -16.39 8.29
CA GLU A 27 14.10 -17.62 7.73
C GLU A 27 12.71 -17.90 8.29
N LYS A 28 11.87 -18.49 7.48
CA LYS A 28 10.57 -18.98 7.89
C LYS A 28 10.38 -20.38 7.35
N ASP A 29 10.03 -21.29 8.24
CA ASP A 29 9.80 -22.68 7.91
C ASP A 29 8.80 -22.83 6.75
N GLY A 30 9.20 -23.64 5.75
CA GLY A 30 8.41 -23.88 4.54
C GLY A 30 8.51 -22.80 3.47
N GLU A 31 9.29 -21.73 3.66
CA GLU A 31 9.53 -20.72 2.62
C GLU A 31 10.93 -20.88 2.00
N PRO A 32 11.04 -20.84 0.66
CA PRO A 32 12.31 -21.07 -0.03
C PRO A 32 13.29 -19.90 0.09
N LYS A 33 12.83 -18.72 0.53
CA LYS A 33 13.63 -17.51 0.66
C LYS A 33 13.38 -16.84 2.01
N PRO A 34 14.45 -16.31 2.66
CA PRO A 34 14.29 -15.54 3.88
C PRO A 34 13.49 -14.27 3.63
N ARG A 35 12.68 -13.88 4.60
CA ARG A 35 11.89 -12.66 4.58
C ARG A 35 12.70 -11.46 5.04
N LYS A 36 12.50 -10.31 4.40
CA LYS A 36 12.99 -9.02 4.90
C LYS A 36 12.07 -8.55 6.02
N MET A 37 12.53 -8.64 7.26
CA MET A 37 11.72 -8.31 8.44
C MET A 37 12.09 -6.95 9.01
N PRO A 38 11.09 -6.06 9.23
CA PRO A 38 11.33 -4.73 9.80
C PRO A 38 11.52 -4.78 11.32
N TYR A 39 12.48 -3.98 11.80
CA TYR A 39 12.80 -3.80 13.20
C TYR A 39 12.87 -2.31 13.53
N TYR A 40 12.52 -1.96 14.75
CA TYR A 40 12.82 -0.62 15.24
C TYR A 40 14.29 -0.47 15.56
N ALA A 41 14.88 0.68 15.26
CA ALA A 41 16.29 0.94 15.53
C ALA A 41 16.65 0.85 17.05
N GLY A 42 15.69 1.12 17.93
CA GLY A 42 15.84 0.93 19.37
C GLY A 42 15.62 -0.50 19.87
N GLY A 43 15.46 -1.46 18.94
CA GLY A 43 15.28 -2.88 19.23
C GLY A 43 13.82 -3.37 19.12
N GLY A 44 13.71 -4.67 18.89
CA GLY A 44 12.43 -5.36 18.73
C GLY A 44 11.86 -5.27 17.30
N ARG A 45 11.19 -6.36 16.91
CA ARG A 45 10.50 -6.47 15.61
C ARG A 45 9.37 -5.46 15.51
N ARG A 46 9.17 -4.85 14.31
CA ARG A 46 8.02 -3.99 14.05
C ARG A 46 6.77 -4.84 13.91
N VAL A 47 5.94 -4.87 14.94
CA VAL A 47 4.69 -5.65 15.03
C VAL A 47 3.53 -4.76 15.47
N GLY A 48 2.31 -5.24 15.27
CA GLY A 48 1.08 -4.50 15.62
C GLY A 48 0.58 -3.60 14.50
N THR A 49 -0.27 -2.63 14.87
CA THR A 49 -0.89 -1.73 13.88
C THR A 49 0.11 -0.68 13.42
N GLN A 50 0.62 -0.88 12.20
CA GLN A 50 1.54 0.06 11.56
C GLN A 50 0.85 1.41 11.34
N GLY A 51 1.57 2.50 11.65
CA GLY A 51 1.05 3.86 11.57
C GLY A 51 0.24 4.32 12.79
N SER A 52 0.07 3.46 13.81
CA SER A 52 -0.47 3.89 15.12
C SER A 52 0.51 4.84 15.83
N ASP A 53 0.04 5.57 16.84
CA ASP A 53 0.90 6.45 17.65
C ASP A 53 2.04 5.67 18.31
N ALA A 54 1.79 4.44 18.74
CA ALA A 54 2.82 3.57 19.32
C ALA A 54 3.90 3.19 18.30
N ASP A 55 3.51 2.88 17.05
CA ASP A 55 4.43 2.61 15.94
C ASP A 55 5.25 3.86 15.59
N ARG A 56 4.56 5.00 15.37
CA ARG A 56 5.19 6.28 15.01
C ARG A 56 6.25 6.73 16.02
N ARG A 57 5.99 6.60 17.33
CA ARG A 57 6.97 6.97 18.39
C ARG A 57 8.23 6.11 18.41
N ARG A 58 8.22 4.93 17.80
CA ARG A 58 9.37 4.00 17.74
C ARG A 58 10.18 4.13 16.45
N LEU A 59 9.62 4.79 15.42
CA LEU A 59 10.37 5.14 14.23
C LEU A 59 11.39 6.25 14.58
N VAL A 60 12.49 6.30 13.84
CA VAL A 60 13.61 7.18 14.13
C VAL A 60 13.96 8.08 12.95
N THR A 61 14.87 9.01 13.16
CA THR A 61 15.48 9.82 12.10
C THR A 61 16.39 8.96 11.22
N PHE A 62 16.68 9.44 10.03
CA PHE A 62 17.58 8.82 9.06
C PHE A 62 18.94 8.45 9.68
N ASP A 63 19.61 9.40 10.30
CA ASP A 63 20.95 9.19 10.89
C ASP A 63 20.94 8.12 11.99
N ARG A 64 19.88 8.07 12.80
CA ARG A 64 19.75 7.04 13.84
C ARG A 64 19.54 5.65 13.25
N ALA A 65 18.82 5.54 12.13
CA ALA A 65 18.66 4.26 11.43
C ALA A 65 19.99 3.79 10.82
N ILE A 66 20.76 4.71 10.20
CA ILE A 66 22.10 4.40 9.69
C ILE A 66 23.01 3.93 10.82
N ALA A 67 23.09 4.67 11.93
CA ALA A 67 23.91 4.30 13.08
C ALA A 67 23.53 2.92 13.65
N ALA A 68 22.22 2.61 13.73
CA ALA A 68 21.75 1.30 14.19
C ALA A 68 22.13 0.18 13.20
N SER A 69 22.05 0.42 11.89
CA SER A 69 22.39 -0.59 10.87
C SER A 69 23.89 -0.89 10.83
N ALA A 70 24.74 0.10 11.18
CA ALA A 70 26.20 -0.07 11.23
C ALA A 70 26.69 -1.06 12.31
N SER A 71 25.82 -1.45 13.25
CA SER A 71 26.13 -2.46 14.28
C SER A 71 26.38 -3.87 13.73
N GLY A 72 26.03 -4.13 12.45
CA GLY A 72 26.12 -5.45 11.82
C GLY A 72 24.99 -6.42 12.19
N ALA A 73 24.07 -6.02 13.09
CA ALA A 73 22.92 -6.84 13.47
C ALA A 73 21.76 -6.80 12.44
N PHE A 74 21.83 -5.85 11.51
CA PHE A 74 20.81 -5.61 10.51
C PHE A 74 21.40 -5.61 9.08
N ALA A 75 20.59 -5.94 8.11
CA ALA A 75 20.99 -5.96 6.71
C ALA A 75 20.93 -4.58 6.05
N GLY A 76 20.26 -3.60 6.68
CA GLY A 76 20.17 -2.23 6.21
C GLY A 76 19.06 -1.43 6.89
N ILE A 77 18.81 -0.24 6.32
CA ILE A 77 17.74 0.66 6.76
C ILE A 77 16.49 0.49 5.89
N GLY A 78 15.35 0.89 6.43
CA GLY A 78 14.09 0.91 5.72
C GLY A 78 13.29 2.16 6.02
N PHE A 79 12.47 2.56 5.06
CA PHE A 79 11.56 3.71 5.17
C PHE A 79 10.11 3.22 5.34
N ALA A 80 9.43 3.70 6.37
CA ALA A 80 8.06 3.33 6.68
C ALA A 80 7.06 4.31 6.04
N PHE A 81 6.20 3.82 5.16
CA PHE A 81 5.03 4.57 4.70
C PHE A 81 3.95 4.55 5.78
N LEU A 82 3.43 5.72 6.12
CA LEU A 82 2.46 5.88 7.19
C LEU A 82 1.13 6.44 6.64
N PRO A 83 -0.01 6.04 7.20
CA PRO A 83 -1.28 6.63 6.82
C PRO A 83 -1.25 8.16 6.92
N GLY A 84 -1.61 8.85 5.82
CA GLY A 84 -1.69 10.29 5.76
C GLY A 84 -0.35 11.03 5.63
N ASP A 85 0.77 10.35 5.36
CA ASP A 85 2.09 10.97 5.18
C ASP A 85 2.28 11.65 3.82
N GLY A 86 1.34 11.47 2.90
CA GLY A 86 1.38 12.06 1.56
C GLY A 86 2.35 11.38 0.61
N LEU A 87 2.75 10.13 0.89
CA LEU A 87 3.66 9.37 0.05
C LEU A 87 3.01 8.12 -0.53
N ILE A 88 3.42 7.79 -1.74
CA ILE A 88 3.12 6.55 -2.45
C ILE A 88 4.43 5.84 -2.72
N GLY A 89 4.50 4.56 -2.35
CA GLY A 89 5.56 3.65 -2.75
C GLY A 89 5.08 2.74 -3.88
N ILE A 90 5.89 2.58 -4.93
CA ILE A 90 5.62 1.61 -6.00
C ILE A 90 6.80 0.64 -6.04
N ASP A 91 6.52 -0.63 -5.85
CA ASP A 91 7.49 -1.72 -5.92
C ASP A 91 7.32 -2.48 -7.24
N LEU A 92 8.40 -2.58 -7.99
CA LEU A 92 8.47 -3.35 -9.23
C LEU A 92 9.46 -4.50 -9.03
N ASP A 93 8.93 -5.68 -8.72
CA ASP A 93 9.70 -6.88 -8.41
C ASP A 93 10.08 -7.67 -9.67
N ASN A 94 11.32 -8.21 -9.69
CA ASN A 94 11.84 -9.10 -10.74
C ASN A 94 11.73 -8.53 -12.16
N VAL A 95 11.96 -7.22 -12.30
CA VAL A 95 11.88 -6.49 -13.58
C VAL A 95 13.23 -6.27 -14.23
N ILE A 96 14.33 -6.63 -13.55
CA ILE A 96 15.71 -6.45 -14.05
C ILE A 96 16.35 -7.82 -14.21
N ASP A 97 16.88 -8.07 -15.40
CA ASP A 97 17.76 -9.20 -15.69
C ASP A 97 19.16 -8.90 -15.14
N LEU A 98 19.67 -9.75 -14.25
CA LEU A 98 20.99 -9.52 -13.62
C LEU A 98 22.17 -9.84 -14.54
N ASP A 99 21.96 -10.62 -15.58
CA ASP A 99 23.04 -11.03 -16.49
C ASP A 99 23.27 -9.95 -17.55
N THR A 100 22.20 -9.31 -18.03
CA THR A 100 22.26 -8.25 -19.04
C THR A 100 22.17 -6.84 -18.45
N GLY A 101 21.60 -6.69 -17.26
CA GLY A 101 21.26 -5.40 -16.66
C GLY A 101 20.03 -4.74 -17.29
N GLU A 102 19.36 -5.41 -18.21
CA GLU A 102 18.18 -4.87 -18.90
C GLU A 102 16.94 -4.89 -18.00
N ILE A 103 16.16 -3.81 -18.09
CA ILE A 103 14.87 -3.72 -17.41
C ILE A 103 13.72 -4.03 -18.39
N GLN A 104 12.69 -4.67 -17.91
CA GLN A 104 11.47 -4.91 -18.68
C GLN A 104 10.88 -3.58 -19.17
N GLU A 105 10.48 -3.52 -20.45
CA GLU A 105 9.93 -2.33 -21.11
C GLU A 105 8.76 -1.71 -20.32
N ARG A 106 7.87 -2.56 -19.82
CA ARG A 106 6.76 -2.11 -18.96
C ARG A 106 7.25 -1.36 -17.72
N ALA A 107 8.27 -1.89 -17.03
CA ALA A 107 8.81 -1.28 -15.83
C ALA A 107 9.51 0.05 -16.15
N ALA A 108 10.27 0.11 -17.23
CA ALA A 108 10.87 1.36 -17.73
C ALA A 108 9.81 2.42 -18.03
N GLY A 109 8.69 2.01 -18.65
CA GLY A 109 7.51 2.87 -18.90
C GLY A 109 6.90 3.43 -17.61
N ILE A 110 6.74 2.60 -16.59
CA ILE A 110 6.22 3.02 -15.27
C ILE A 110 7.17 4.02 -14.59
N ILE A 111 8.47 3.74 -14.54
CA ILE A 111 9.49 4.64 -13.96
C ILE A 111 9.43 6.01 -14.64
N LYS A 112 9.42 6.02 -15.97
CA LYS A 112 9.34 7.25 -16.76
C LYS A 112 8.05 8.02 -16.51
N ALA A 113 6.92 7.33 -16.42
CA ALA A 113 5.62 7.95 -16.17
C ALA A 113 5.51 8.54 -14.76
N CYS A 114 6.09 7.88 -13.75
CA CYS A 114 6.16 8.38 -12.38
C CYS A 114 7.07 9.62 -12.26
N GLY A 115 8.19 9.64 -12.99
CA GLY A 115 9.12 10.78 -13.02
C GLY A 115 9.63 11.19 -11.64
N SER A 116 9.81 10.23 -10.73
CA SER A 116 10.15 10.46 -9.33
C SER A 116 11.35 9.62 -8.91
N TYR A 117 11.90 9.88 -7.72
CA TYR A 117 13.04 9.13 -7.21
C TYR A 117 12.76 7.63 -7.24
N THR A 118 13.66 6.95 -7.91
CA THR A 118 13.62 5.50 -8.11
C THR A 118 14.98 4.91 -7.77
N GLU A 119 15.02 3.87 -6.94
CA GLU A 119 16.25 3.18 -6.58
C GLU A 119 16.15 1.68 -6.83
N PHE A 120 17.29 1.03 -6.97
CA PHE A 120 17.33 -0.43 -7.00
C PHE A 120 16.90 -1.02 -5.66
N SER A 121 16.10 -2.08 -5.70
CA SER A 121 15.85 -2.90 -4.52
C SER A 121 17.14 -3.62 -4.07
N PRO A 122 17.25 -4.08 -2.81
CA PRO A 122 18.47 -4.75 -2.32
C PRO A 122 18.89 -5.97 -3.14
N SER A 123 17.96 -6.64 -3.81
CA SER A 123 18.27 -7.80 -4.67
C SER A 123 18.90 -7.42 -6.01
N GLY A 124 18.81 -6.15 -6.41
CA GLY A 124 19.17 -5.68 -7.74
C GLY A 124 18.21 -6.11 -8.87
N ARG A 125 17.21 -6.94 -8.55
CA ARG A 125 16.24 -7.47 -9.54
C ARG A 125 15.01 -6.61 -9.72
N GLY A 126 14.78 -5.66 -8.85
CA GLY A 126 13.64 -4.78 -8.85
C GLY A 126 13.99 -3.35 -8.49
N VAL A 127 13.00 -2.48 -8.50
CA VAL A 127 13.14 -1.07 -8.14
C VAL A 127 12.02 -0.62 -7.22
N HIS A 128 12.34 0.34 -6.37
CA HIS A 128 11.40 1.06 -5.51
C HIS A 128 11.26 2.49 -6.02
N ILE A 129 10.04 2.95 -6.28
CA ILE A 129 9.73 4.32 -6.66
C ILE A 129 9.06 5.01 -5.46
N TYR A 130 9.53 6.19 -5.11
CA TYR A 130 8.96 7.03 -4.05
C TYR A 130 8.31 8.26 -4.68
N SER A 131 7.02 8.43 -4.51
CA SER A 131 6.30 9.58 -5.07
C SER A 131 5.45 10.26 -4.01
N ALA A 132 5.21 11.57 -4.18
CA ALA A 132 4.22 12.28 -3.39
C ALA A 132 2.82 12.06 -3.99
N GLY A 133 1.83 11.88 -3.12
CA GLY A 133 0.44 11.66 -3.51
C GLY A 133 -0.34 10.88 -2.48
N GLN A 134 -1.57 10.52 -2.85
CA GLN A 134 -2.46 9.68 -2.06
C GLN A 134 -3.18 8.69 -2.98
N THR A 135 -3.30 7.46 -2.53
CA THR A 135 -4.04 6.40 -3.21
C THR A 135 -4.39 5.30 -2.20
N HIS A 136 -4.98 4.22 -2.64
CA HIS A 136 -5.11 3.01 -1.84
C HIS A 136 -4.01 2.00 -2.19
N SER A 137 -3.65 1.16 -1.23
CA SER A 137 -2.66 0.10 -1.47
C SER A 137 -3.25 -0.99 -2.34
N HIS A 138 -2.51 -1.39 -3.38
CA HIS A 138 -2.93 -2.40 -4.35
C HIS A 138 -1.72 -3.17 -4.85
N LYS A 139 -1.84 -4.50 -5.05
CA LYS A 139 -0.71 -5.32 -5.47
C LYS A 139 -1.10 -6.49 -6.34
N SER A 140 -0.20 -6.92 -7.20
CA SER A 140 -0.28 -8.21 -7.88
C SER A 140 1.07 -8.90 -7.87
N ASN A 141 1.12 -10.03 -7.17
CA ASN A 141 2.32 -10.88 -7.16
C ASN A 141 2.60 -11.51 -8.53
N GLU A 142 1.54 -11.67 -9.36
CA GLU A 142 1.63 -12.27 -10.70
C GLU A 142 2.50 -11.44 -11.64
N ILE A 143 2.35 -10.12 -11.59
CA ILE A 143 3.09 -9.18 -12.45
C ILE A 143 4.19 -8.43 -11.70
N GLY A 144 4.38 -8.69 -10.41
CA GLY A 144 5.42 -8.04 -9.60
C GLY A 144 5.24 -6.53 -9.48
N VAL A 145 4.00 -6.03 -9.46
CA VAL A 145 3.69 -4.60 -9.29
C VAL A 145 2.88 -4.43 -8.01
N GLU A 146 3.41 -3.62 -7.10
CA GLU A 146 2.74 -3.26 -5.85
C GLU A 146 2.73 -1.74 -5.69
N VAL A 147 1.56 -1.19 -5.32
CA VAL A 147 1.38 0.24 -4.99
C VAL A 147 1.01 0.33 -3.52
N PHE A 148 1.72 1.13 -2.76
CA PHE A 148 1.52 1.28 -1.33
C PHE A 148 1.20 2.73 -0.97
N CYS A 149 0.22 2.90 -0.08
CA CYS A 149 -0.09 4.17 0.56
C CYS A 149 -0.32 3.92 2.05
N GLY A 150 0.75 4.07 2.84
CA GLY A 150 0.75 3.77 4.28
C GLY A 150 0.86 2.28 4.65
N ARG A 151 1.15 2.03 5.91
CA ARG A 151 1.22 0.69 6.54
C ARG A 151 2.14 -0.32 5.85
N GLN A 152 3.20 0.15 5.25
CA GLN A 152 4.22 -0.65 4.58
C GLN A 152 5.61 -0.08 4.86
N PHE A 153 6.66 -0.77 4.48
CA PHE A 153 8.01 -0.24 4.46
C PHE A 153 8.75 -0.69 3.20
N PHE A 154 9.66 0.15 2.72
CA PHE A 154 10.65 -0.25 1.74
C PHE A 154 12.01 -0.43 2.40
N THR A 155 12.74 -1.43 1.96
CA THR A 155 14.19 -1.54 2.23
C THR A 155 14.89 -0.53 1.35
N VAL A 156 15.72 0.34 1.94
CA VAL A 156 16.36 1.45 1.21
C VAL A 156 17.80 1.12 0.87
N THR A 157 18.21 1.39 -0.36
CA THR A 157 19.58 1.19 -0.84
C THR A 157 20.30 2.50 -1.09
N GLY A 158 19.58 3.58 -1.40
CA GLY A 158 20.18 4.83 -1.86
C GLY A 158 20.89 4.71 -3.21
N ARG A 159 20.68 3.61 -3.96
CA ARG A 159 21.23 3.40 -5.29
C ARG A 159 20.23 3.78 -6.37
N PRO A 160 20.30 5.02 -6.90
CA PRO A 160 19.34 5.48 -7.88
C PRO A 160 19.39 4.62 -9.15
N TYR A 161 18.20 4.32 -9.69
CA TYR A 161 18.10 3.70 -11.02
C TYR A 161 18.54 4.71 -12.09
N PRO A 162 19.30 4.30 -13.13
CA PRO A 162 19.74 5.20 -14.20
C PRO A 162 18.57 5.95 -14.85
N GLY A 163 18.67 7.28 -14.91
CA GLY A 163 17.60 8.15 -15.40
C GLY A 163 16.53 8.53 -14.34
N SER A 164 16.65 8.04 -13.11
CA SER A 164 15.86 8.54 -11.97
C SER A 164 16.20 10.01 -11.69
N VAL A 165 15.18 10.77 -11.26
CA VAL A 165 15.40 12.10 -10.68
C VAL A 165 15.83 11.97 -9.21
N ASP A 166 16.57 12.96 -8.71
CA ASP A 166 17.09 12.97 -7.33
C ASP A 166 16.07 13.48 -6.30
N GLN A 167 14.80 13.60 -6.70
CA GLN A 167 13.73 14.17 -5.86
C GLN A 167 12.50 13.28 -5.86
N VAL A 168 11.78 13.31 -4.74
CA VAL A 168 10.42 12.76 -4.63
C VAL A 168 9.46 13.78 -5.23
N THR A 169 8.86 13.44 -6.36
CA THR A 169 7.89 14.30 -7.07
C THR A 169 6.48 13.73 -6.95
N SER A 170 5.48 14.53 -7.24
CA SER A 170 4.10 14.09 -7.29
C SER A 170 3.87 13.22 -8.53
N VAL A 171 3.31 12.02 -8.31
CA VAL A 171 2.82 11.19 -9.40
C VAL A 171 1.47 11.71 -9.89
N ARG A 172 1.25 11.68 -11.20
CA ARG A 172 -0.04 12.06 -11.80
C ARG A 172 -1.11 11.01 -11.49
N GLU A 173 -2.34 11.46 -11.31
CA GLU A 173 -3.48 10.60 -10.97
C GLU A 173 -3.73 9.53 -12.04
N ASP A 174 -3.67 9.89 -13.33
CA ASP A 174 -3.86 8.95 -14.45
C ASP A 174 -2.81 7.83 -14.48
N VAL A 175 -1.58 8.09 -14.00
CA VAL A 175 -0.53 7.07 -13.86
C VAL A 175 -0.89 6.09 -12.75
N VAL A 176 -1.35 6.59 -11.60
CA VAL A 176 -1.78 5.76 -10.48
C VAL A 176 -2.98 4.90 -10.85
N GLU A 177 -3.99 5.49 -11.52
CA GLU A 177 -5.15 4.77 -12.03
C GLU A 177 -4.76 3.70 -13.06
N HIS A 178 -3.78 4.00 -13.93
CA HIS A 178 -3.26 3.02 -14.87
C HIS A 178 -2.62 1.84 -14.15
N LEU A 179 -1.81 2.08 -13.10
CA LEU A 179 -1.21 1.02 -12.30
C LEU A 179 -2.28 0.14 -11.64
N HIS A 180 -3.31 0.74 -11.06
CA HIS A 180 -4.43 -0.02 -10.48
C HIS A 180 -5.13 -0.88 -11.52
N ARG A 181 -5.42 -0.35 -12.73
CA ARG A 181 -6.03 -1.13 -13.82
C ARG A 181 -5.15 -2.31 -14.27
N VAL A 182 -3.84 -2.11 -14.36
CA VAL A 182 -2.90 -3.17 -14.74
C VAL A 182 -2.87 -4.28 -13.68
N ILE A 183 -2.89 -3.91 -12.40
CA ILE A 183 -2.94 -4.84 -11.28
C ILE A 183 -4.27 -5.63 -11.28
N ASP A 184 -5.39 -4.96 -11.51
CA ASP A 184 -6.72 -5.62 -11.59
C ASP A 184 -6.82 -6.57 -12.76
N ALA A 185 -6.33 -6.16 -13.93
CA ALA A 185 -6.31 -7.02 -15.13
C ALA A 185 -5.50 -8.31 -14.89
N ALA A 186 -4.34 -8.20 -14.23
CA ALA A 186 -3.51 -9.36 -13.90
C ALA A 186 -4.18 -10.32 -12.89
N ARG A 187 -5.05 -9.81 -12.04
CA ARG A 187 -5.83 -10.62 -11.09
C ARG A 187 -7.07 -11.29 -11.71
N GLY A 188 -7.26 -11.15 -13.02
CA GLY A 188 -8.47 -11.63 -13.70
C GLY A 188 -9.74 -10.89 -13.24
N ARG A 189 -9.60 -9.75 -12.58
CA ARG A 189 -10.73 -8.87 -12.27
C ARG A 189 -11.12 -8.11 -13.53
N PRO A 190 -12.42 -8.07 -13.93
CA PRO A 190 -12.83 -7.20 -15.00
C PRO A 190 -12.38 -5.77 -14.65
N THR A 191 -11.60 -5.17 -15.55
CA THR A 191 -11.30 -3.74 -15.45
C THR A 191 -12.64 -3.03 -15.40
N ALA A 192 -12.92 -2.35 -14.28
CA ALA A 192 -14.12 -1.55 -14.18
C ALA A 192 -14.06 -0.54 -15.32
N THR A 193 -14.88 -0.78 -16.37
CA THR A 193 -15.20 0.26 -17.33
C THR A 193 -15.60 1.45 -16.50
N ALA A 194 -14.99 2.61 -16.73
CA ALA A 194 -15.22 3.82 -15.95
C ALA A 194 -16.72 3.97 -15.69
N VAL A 195 -17.13 3.64 -14.47
CA VAL A 195 -18.51 3.91 -14.04
C VAL A 195 -18.58 5.42 -14.02
N PRO A 196 -19.50 6.04 -14.76
CA PRO A 196 -19.62 7.50 -14.75
C PRO A 196 -19.78 7.94 -13.30
N VAL A 197 -18.88 8.82 -12.86
CA VAL A 197 -18.92 9.43 -11.52
C VAL A 197 -20.29 10.07 -11.37
N ARG A 198 -21.14 9.45 -10.56
CA ARG A 198 -22.45 10.02 -10.24
C ARG A 198 -22.23 11.26 -9.38
N PRO A 199 -22.98 12.35 -9.62
CA PRO A 199 -22.91 13.52 -8.75
C PRO A 199 -23.16 13.10 -7.30
N HIS A 200 -22.34 13.59 -6.38
CA HIS A 200 -22.51 13.38 -4.95
C HIS A 200 -23.96 13.72 -4.51
N GLY A 201 -24.69 12.73 -4.00
CA GLY A 201 -26.03 12.95 -3.43
C GLY A 201 -27.10 11.95 -3.88
N GLN A 202 -26.85 11.05 -4.83
CA GLN A 202 -27.79 9.97 -5.14
C GLN A 202 -27.33 8.67 -4.46
N PHE A 203 -28.17 8.17 -3.56
CA PHE A 203 -28.00 6.84 -3.00
C PHE A 203 -28.06 5.79 -4.12
N ALA A 204 -27.23 4.75 -4.01
CA ALA A 204 -27.27 3.63 -4.92
C ALA A 204 -28.62 2.92 -4.81
N ASP A 205 -29.09 2.39 -5.94
CA ASP A 205 -30.29 1.54 -5.96
C ASP A 205 -29.98 0.23 -5.20
N ARG A 206 -30.67 0.02 -4.08
CA ARG A 206 -30.49 -1.13 -3.20
C ARG A 206 -30.65 -2.45 -3.94
N ASP A 207 -31.68 -2.59 -4.77
CA ASP A 207 -31.99 -3.84 -5.46
C ASP A 207 -30.89 -4.22 -6.44
N ARG A 208 -30.29 -3.23 -7.11
CA ARG A 208 -29.14 -3.44 -8.01
C ARG A 208 -27.89 -3.86 -7.25
N VAL A 209 -27.66 -3.27 -6.06
CA VAL A 209 -26.54 -3.62 -5.20
C VAL A 209 -26.69 -5.03 -4.66
N GLU A 210 -27.86 -5.40 -4.15
CA GLU A 210 -28.14 -6.75 -3.67
C GLU A 210 -28.04 -7.79 -4.79
N SER A 211 -28.51 -7.47 -6.00
CA SER A 211 -28.35 -8.33 -7.17
C SER A 211 -26.86 -8.53 -7.52
N ALA A 212 -26.05 -7.47 -7.53
CA ALA A 212 -24.62 -7.57 -7.79
C ALA A 212 -23.90 -8.42 -6.74
N LEU A 213 -24.22 -8.22 -5.46
CA LEU A 213 -23.66 -9.02 -4.35
C LEU A 213 -24.12 -10.49 -4.40
N GLY A 214 -25.21 -10.77 -5.06
CA GLY A 214 -25.67 -12.15 -5.31
C GLY A 214 -24.67 -12.97 -6.15
N HIS A 215 -23.83 -12.32 -6.94
CA HIS A 215 -22.82 -12.95 -7.80
C HIS A 215 -21.41 -12.94 -7.19
N VAL A 216 -21.24 -12.38 -6.00
CA VAL A 216 -19.96 -12.30 -5.28
C VAL A 216 -20.02 -13.21 -4.06
N SER A 217 -19.07 -14.13 -3.93
CA SER A 217 -18.96 -14.96 -2.73
C SER A 217 -18.59 -14.11 -1.52
N PRO A 218 -19.25 -14.26 -0.36
CA PRO A 218 -18.85 -13.57 0.87
C PRO A 218 -17.57 -14.12 1.48
N ASP A 219 -17.08 -15.28 1.04
CA ASP A 219 -15.83 -15.90 1.51
C ASP A 219 -14.56 -15.35 0.81
N ILE A 220 -14.65 -14.18 0.20
CA ILE A 220 -13.51 -13.43 -0.36
C ILE A 220 -12.47 -13.05 0.72
N GLY A 221 -11.33 -12.51 0.29
CA GLY A 221 -10.28 -12.02 1.19
C GLY A 221 -10.77 -10.90 2.12
N TYR A 222 -10.21 -10.84 3.33
CA TYR A 222 -10.61 -9.85 4.35
C TYR A 222 -10.61 -8.39 3.82
N ASN A 223 -9.59 -8.01 3.07
CA ASN A 223 -9.49 -6.66 2.53
C ASN A 223 -10.60 -6.34 1.52
N ASP A 224 -10.95 -7.31 0.69
CA ASP A 224 -12.03 -7.16 -0.29
C ASP A 224 -13.40 -7.12 0.40
N TRP A 225 -13.58 -7.92 1.44
CA TRP A 225 -14.76 -7.91 2.28
C TRP A 225 -14.96 -6.55 2.98
N ILE A 226 -13.89 -5.96 3.54
CA ILE A 226 -13.90 -4.61 4.11
C ILE A 226 -14.19 -3.56 3.02
N ALA A 227 -13.60 -3.67 1.84
CA ALA A 227 -13.82 -2.72 0.73
C ALA A 227 -15.30 -2.70 0.29
N ILE A 228 -15.95 -3.87 0.23
CA ILE A 228 -17.38 -3.96 -0.03
C ILE A 228 -18.18 -3.27 1.08
N GLY A 229 -17.83 -3.51 2.35
CA GLY A 229 -18.47 -2.83 3.48
C GLY A 229 -18.38 -1.30 3.39
N MET A 230 -17.22 -0.78 3.05
CA MET A 230 -17.00 0.67 2.86
C MET A 230 -17.81 1.22 1.68
N ALA A 231 -17.86 0.50 0.56
CA ALA A 231 -18.65 0.89 -0.61
C ALA A 231 -20.15 0.92 -0.29
N LEU A 232 -20.65 -0.03 0.50
CA LEU A 232 -22.03 -0.06 0.96
C LEU A 232 -22.36 1.06 1.94
N TYR A 233 -21.40 1.40 2.82
CA TYR A 233 -21.52 2.54 3.74
C TYR A 233 -21.67 3.85 2.95
N ASP A 234 -20.84 4.05 1.94
CA ASP A 234 -20.84 5.26 1.12
C ASP A 234 -22.02 5.33 0.14
N GLY A 235 -22.41 4.19 -0.44
CA GLY A 235 -23.42 4.13 -1.50
C GLY A 235 -24.86 3.99 -1.02
N LEU A 236 -25.10 3.34 0.11
CA LEU A 236 -26.44 3.08 0.65
C LEU A 236 -26.73 3.77 1.99
N GLY A 237 -25.69 4.40 2.57
CA GLY A 237 -25.82 5.05 3.88
C GLY A 237 -25.81 4.07 5.06
N GLU A 238 -25.77 4.65 6.27
CA GLU A 238 -25.43 3.94 7.50
C GLU A 238 -26.38 2.79 7.84
N GLY A 239 -27.67 2.97 7.69
CA GLY A 239 -28.67 1.97 8.10
C GLY A 239 -28.90 0.87 7.04
N VAL A 240 -29.09 1.26 5.78
CA VAL A 240 -29.38 0.33 4.69
C VAL A 240 -28.13 -0.45 4.31
N GLY A 241 -26.99 0.23 4.20
CA GLY A 241 -25.72 -0.40 3.82
C GLY A 241 -25.28 -1.48 4.80
N LEU A 242 -25.40 -1.23 6.13
CA LEU A 242 -25.10 -2.23 7.15
C LEU A 242 -26.00 -3.47 7.02
N SER A 243 -27.27 -3.28 6.78
CA SER A 243 -28.20 -4.41 6.64
C SER A 243 -27.91 -5.27 5.41
N VAL A 244 -27.55 -4.63 4.30
CA VAL A 244 -27.14 -5.34 3.07
C VAL A 244 -25.81 -6.08 3.26
N TRP A 245 -24.83 -5.45 3.92
CA TRP A 245 -23.55 -6.08 4.21
C TRP A 245 -23.67 -7.28 5.15
N ASP A 246 -24.49 -7.14 6.19
CA ASP A 246 -24.76 -8.20 7.14
C ASP A 246 -25.43 -9.41 6.47
N TYR A 247 -26.51 -9.18 5.70
CA TYR A 247 -27.20 -10.22 4.96
C TYR A 247 -26.30 -10.93 3.95
N TRP A 248 -25.50 -10.17 3.19
CA TRP A 248 -24.57 -10.77 2.24
C TRP A 248 -23.48 -11.58 2.96
N SER A 249 -22.86 -11.03 4.01
CA SER A 249 -21.82 -11.69 4.78
C SER A 249 -22.30 -12.95 5.48
N SER A 250 -23.57 -12.98 5.93
CA SER A 250 -24.15 -14.12 6.66
C SER A 250 -24.22 -15.41 5.84
N ARG A 251 -24.07 -15.32 4.52
CA ARG A 251 -24.03 -16.49 3.61
C ARG A 251 -22.63 -17.10 3.50
N GLY A 252 -21.61 -16.49 4.11
CA GLY A 252 -20.23 -16.98 4.09
C GLY A 252 -19.88 -17.84 5.29
N ALA A 253 -18.94 -18.78 5.08
CA ALA A 253 -18.46 -19.68 6.12
C ALA A 253 -17.69 -18.96 7.25
N LYS A 254 -17.17 -17.76 6.96
CA LYS A 254 -16.38 -16.93 7.91
C LYS A 254 -17.21 -15.90 8.66
N TYR A 255 -18.53 -15.94 8.53
CA TYR A 255 -19.40 -14.98 9.20
C TYR A 255 -19.34 -15.11 10.73
N ALA A 256 -18.84 -14.07 11.39
CA ALA A 256 -18.68 -14.01 12.85
C ALA A 256 -19.85 -13.35 13.61
N GLY A 257 -20.96 -13.10 12.91
CA GLY A 257 -22.15 -12.46 13.47
C GLY A 257 -22.19 -10.93 13.30
N ARG A 258 -23.39 -10.38 13.42
CA ARG A 258 -23.67 -8.94 13.20
C ARG A 258 -22.85 -8.01 14.09
N SER A 259 -22.63 -8.38 15.36
CA SER A 259 -21.85 -7.55 16.29
C SER A 259 -20.42 -7.31 15.83
N SER A 260 -19.81 -8.33 15.16
CA SER A 260 -18.46 -8.21 14.57
C SER A 260 -18.48 -7.22 13.39
N LEU A 261 -19.51 -7.28 12.53
CA LEU A 261 -19.68 -6.32 11.43
C LEU A 261 -19.85 -4.89 11.93
N GLU A 262 -20.67 -4.68 12.95
CA GLU A 262 -20.92 -3.35 13.51
C GLU A 262 -19.67 -2.69 14.08
N ALA A 263 -18.71 -3.48 14.58
CA ALA A 263 -17.44 -2.97 15.03
C ALA A 263 -16.61 -2.37 13.86
N HIS A 264 -16.59 -3.06 12.72
CA HIS A 264 -15.96 -2.54 11.49
C HIS A 264 -16.74 -1.35 10.92
N TRP A 265 -18.06 -1.45 10.86
CA TRP A 265 -18.95 -0.42 10.33
C TRP A 265 -18.75 0.93 11.01
N ARG A 266 -18.70 0.94 12.35
CA ARG A 266 -18.43 2.14 13.14
C ARG A 266 -17.05 2.76 12.87
N SER A 267 -16.14 2.01 12.31
CA SER A 267 -14.82 2.53 11.95
C SER A 267 -14.80 3.28 10.61
N PHE A 268 -15.76 3.01 9.72
CA PHE A 268 -15.80 3.59 8.38
C PHE A 268 -16.11 5.10 8.39
N GLY A 269 -16.88 5.57 9.37
CA GLY A 269 -17.23 7.00 9.53
C GLY A 269 -16.17 7.85 10.27
N LYS A 270 -15.16 7.22 10.89
CA LYS A 270 -14.13 7.93 11.67
C LYS A 270 -13.07 8.53 10.75
N GLY A 271 -13.27 9.78 10.33
CA GLY A 271 -12.30 10.53 9.51
C GLY A 271 -12.89 11.50 8.50
N ARG A 272 -14.21 11.58 8.39
CA ARG A 272 -14.88 12.60 7.58
C ARG A 272 -15.20 13.83 8.44
N PRO A 273 -14.88 15.06 7.96
CA PRO A 273 -15.37 16.27 8.61
C PRO A 273 -16.91 16.24 8.55
N THR A 274 -17.55 16.33 9.71
CA THR A 274 -19.00 16.53 9.84
C THR A 274 -19.37 17.81 9.12
N ARG A 275 -20.07 17.71 7.98
CA ARG A 275 -20.75 18.86 7.41
C ARG A 275 -21.87 19.24 8.37
N SER A 276 -21.72 20.40 9.00
CA SER A 276 -22.78 21.07 9.70
C SER A 276 -23.99 21.19 8.76
N ARG A 277 -25.14 20.68 9.19
CA ARG A 277 -26.43 21.08 8.66
C ARG A 277 -26.54 22.59 8.90
N SER A 278 -26.38 23.41 7.88
CA SER A 278 -26.96 24.74 7.85
C SER A 278 -28.42 24.55 7.49
N GLU A 279 -29.28 24.78 8.48
CA GLU A 279 -30.69 25.07 8.27
C GLU A 279 -30.80 26.35 7.43
N GLU A 280 -31.48 26.26 6.29
CA GLU A 280 -32.53 27.21 5.86
C GLU A 280 -33.23 26.65 4.64
#